data_d4e6cd6d374731936b4c7518a9f63a2d
#
_entry.id   d4e6cd6d374731936b4c7518a9f63a2d
#
_cell.length_a   1.000
_cell.length_b   1.000
_cell.length_c   1.000
_cell.angle_alpha   90.00
_cell.angle_beta   90.00
_cell.angle_gamma   90.00
#
_symmetry.space_group_name_H-M   'P 1'
#
loop_
_entity.id
_entity.type
_entity.pdbx_description
1 polymer ?
#
loop_
_entity_poly.entity_id
_entity_poly.type
_entity_poly.pdbx_seq_one_letter_code
_entity_poly.pdbx_strand_id
1 'polypeptide(L)'
;MNKKFIIIASLLCLVGCNNNSISSSQTTSEEIKEEIDKSLKIMSCNLDQGATEDKHELVANKIKEEMPDLFGVQEETHAWEDYLRPEFEKYGYEHVLMYRGGSFDEASGIFYSVDRFSLIESGAFWLGPSLEAGPGYVATEWGAQYSRVCTFVILKDKLTNKEISYYNSHFDYTKDVPVRKNSAEQIINKMKEKNVIGFLSGDLNFYKENEEDTYKVLTDYFDDSYLKNTEPSCTFHDYGKELDENTTVGPNSPIDYIFSTKGEFETKEFKILKETGPTFYSDHFFIEAVFDYKN
;
A
#
# COMPACT_ATOMS: atom_id res chain seq x y z
N MET A 1 17.53 13.56 -7.49
CA MET A 1 18.23 13.01 -8.67
C MET A 1 19.54 12.37 -8.22
N ASN A 2 19.50 11.15 -7.71
CA ASN A 2 20.71 10.36 -7.42
C ASN A 2 20.44 8.92 -7.81
N LYS A 3 20.66 8.61 -9.09
CA LYS A 3 20.78 7.23 -9.54
C LYS A 3 22.05 6.66 -8.92
N LYS A 4 21.94 5.69 -8.03
CA LYS A 4 23.08 4.90 -7.59
C LYS A 4 23.55 4.03 -8.75
N PHE A 5 24.54 4.49 -9.49
CA PHE A 5 25.30 3.65 -10.40
C PHE A 5 26.24 2.78 -9.57
N ILE A 6 26.00 1.48 -9.56
CA ILE A 6 27.00 0.53 -9.09
C ILE A 6 27.98 0.33 -10.25
N ILE A 7 29.16 0.94 -10.13
CA ILE A 7 30.26 0.71 -11.06
C ILE A 7 30.96 -0.57 -10.62
N ILE A 8 30.74 -1.66 -11.35
CA ILE A 8 31.58 -2.85 -11.23
C ILE A 8 32.80 -2.62 -12.09
N ALA A 9 33.96 -2.41 -11.43
CA ALA A 9 35.24 -2.29 -12.10
C ALA A 9 35.67 -3.64 -12.69
N SER A 10 35.71 -3.74 -14.00
CA SER A 10 36.27 -4.88 -14.71
C SER A 10 37.82 -4.80 -14.61
N LEU A 11 38.38 -5.79 -13.94
CA LEU A 11 39.84 -5.96 -13.83
C LEU A 11 40.37 -6.49 -15.16
N LEU A 12 41.07 -5.66 -15.92
CA LEU A 12 41.86 -6.10 -17.10
C LEU A 12 43.14 -6.74 -16.60
N CYS A 13 43.25 -8.06 -16.80
CA CYS A 13 44.56 -8.72 -16.72
C CYS A 13 45.25 -8.65 -18.08
N LEU A 14 46.31 -7.83 -18.16
CA LEU A 14 47.27 -7.87 -19.26
C LEU A 14 48.23 -9.06 -19.05
N VAL A 15 48.17 -10.05 -19.92
CA VAL A 15 49.22 -11.05 -20.05
C VAL A 15 49.85 -10.93 -21.44
N GLY A 16 51.17 -10.85 -21.42
CA GLY A 16 52.02 -10.49 -22.52
C GLY A 16 52.06 -11.48 -23.68
N CYS A 17 52.54 -10.97 -24.78
CA CYS A 17 52.73 -11.56 -26.11
C CYS A 17 53.51 -12.87 -26.12
N ASN A 18 53.03 -13.82 -26.89
CA ASN A 18 53.91 -14.60 -27.75
C ASN A 18 53.18 -15.06 -29.02
N ASN A 19 53.84 -14.88 -30.15
CA ASN A 19 53.36 -15.14 -31.50
C ASN A 19 52.99 -16.60 -31.72
N ASN A 20 51.80 -16.89 -32.32
CA ASN A 20 51.66 -17.60 -33.59
C ASN A 20 50.19 -17.90 -33.91
N SER A 21 49.88 -17.75 -35.22
CA SER A 21 48.72 -18.25 -35.97
C SER A 21 47.34 -17.60 -35.69
N ILE A 22 46.90 -16.87 -36.69
CA ILE A 22 45.57 -16.28 -36.89
C ILE A 22 44.51 -17.39 -37.00
N SER A 23 43.61 -17.45 -36.07
CA SER A 23 42.26 -17.96 -36.26
C SER A 23 41.30 -16.90 -35.74
N SER A 24 40.49 -16.34 -36.63
CA SER A 24 39.48 -15.34 -36.31
C SER A 24 38.35 -15.97 -35.48
N SER A 25 38.47 -15.88 -34.16
CA SER A 25 37.35 -16.10 -33.27
C SER A 25 36.55 -14.80 -33.19
N GLN A 26 35.39 -14.77 -33.83
CA GLN A 26 34.38 -13.75 -33.57
C GLN A 26 33.97 -13.84 -32.11
N THR A 27 34.44 -12.90 -31.31
CA THR A 27 33.89 -12.67 -29.95
C THR A 27 32.55 -12.01 -30.14
N THR A 28 31.48 -12.77 -30.08
CA THR A 28 30.13 -12.23 -29.93
C THR A 28 30.07 -11.59 -28.56
N SER A 29 30.04 -10.26 -28.50
CA SER A 29 29.65 -9.54 -27.33
C SER A 29 28.15 -9.83 -27.09
N GLU A 30 27.84 -10.72 -26.18
CA GLU A 30 26.50 -10.83 -25.62
C GLU A 30 26.23 -9.52 -24.88
N GLU A 31 25.36 -8.66 -25.45
CA GLU A 31 24.76 -7.56 -24.71
C GLU A 31 23.91 -8.17 -23.59
N ILE A 32 24.38 -8.04 -22.37
CA ILE A 32 23.57 -8.32 -21.18
C ILE A 32 22.48 -7.26 -21.19
N LYS A 33 21.29 -7.59 -21.71
CA LYS A 33 20.10 -6.79 -21.51
C LYS A 33 19.75 -6.90 -20.03
N GLU A 34 19.95 -5.84 -19.29
CA GLU A 34 19.44 -5.69 -17.94
C GLU A 34 17.90 -5.84 -18.01
N GLU A 35 17.38 -6.90 -17.40
CA GLU A 35 15.94 -7.13 -17.35
C GLU A 35 15.35 -6.10 -16.42
N ILE A 36 14.45 -5.26 -16.95
CA ILE A 36 13.79 -4.21 -16.17
C ILE A 36 12.86 -4.91 -15.17
N ASP A 37 13.05 -4.65 -13.89
CA ASP A 37 12.14 -5.11 -12.85
C ASP A 37 10.76 -4.47 -13.05
N LYS A 38 9.74 -5.32 -13.19
CA LYS A 38 8.35 -4.92 -13.43
C LYS A 38 7.46 -5.16 -12.22
N SER A 39 8.03 -5.63 -11.12
CA SER A 39 7.28 -5.84 -9.89
C SER A 39 6.65 -4.52 -9.39
N LEU A 40 5.56 -4.64 -8.68
CA LEU A 40 4.81 -3.53 -8.07
C LEU A 40 5.07 -3.51 -6.58
N LYS A 41 5.58 -2.40 -6.07
CA LYS A 41 5.75 -2.17 -4.63
C LYS A 41 4.62 -1.29 -4.13
N ILE A 42 3.84 -1.80 -3.18
CA ILE A 42 2.65 -1.14 -2.63
C ILE A 42 2.79 -1.02 -1.11
N MET A 43 2.42 0.14 -0.55
CA MET A 43 2.38 0.35 0.90
C MET A 43 0.99 0.75 1.38
N SER A 44 0.70 0.47 2.66
CA SER A 44 -0.44 1.04 3.40
C SER A 44 0.06 1.63 4.72
N CYS A 45 -0.39 2.86 5.01
CA CYS A 45 0.16 3.69 6.06
C CYS A 45 -0.96 4.41 6.82
N ASN A 46 -1.35 3.92 8.00
CA ASN A 46 -2.17 4.71 8.91
C ASN A 46 -1.27 5.75 9.58
N LEU A 47 -1.60 7.06 9.40
CA LEU A 47 -0.76 8.19 9.78
C LEU A 47 -0.93 8.63 11.23
N ASP A 48 -2.00 8.17 11.91
CA ASP A 48 -2.53 8.71 13.15
C ASP A 48 -2.99 10.19 13.00
N GLN A 49 -4.30 10.42 13.01
CA GLN A 49 -4.88 11.77 12.94
C GLN A 49 -4.49 12.67 14.13
N GLY A 50 -4.12 12.04 15.26
CA GLY A 50 -3.68 12.72 16.48
C GLY A 50 -2.19 13.03 16.52
N ALA A 51 -1.44 12.61 15.51
CA ALA A 51 0.00 12.82 15.46
C ALA A 51 0.39 14.30 15.43
N THR A 52 1.44 14.63 16.15
CA THR A 52 1.99 15.97 16.19
C THR A 52 2.92 16.23 15.01
N GLU A 53 3.17 17.51 14.68
CA GLU A 53 3.94 17.90 13.48
C GLU A 53 5.36 17.31 13.44
N ASP A 54 5.95 16.98 14.60
CA ASP A 54 7.26 16.30 14.65
C ASP A 54 7.26 14.89 14.05
N LYS A 55 6.07 14.28 13.89
CA LYS A 55 5.91 12.98 13.23
C LYS A 55 5.93 13.08 11.70
N HIS A 56 5.57 14.21 11.14
CA HIS A 56 5.44 14.39 9.69
C HIS A 56 6.73 14.02 8.94
N GLU A 57 7.88 14.50 9.42
CA GLU A 57 9.17 14.18 8.80
C GLU A 57 9.55 12.71 8.97
N LEU A 58 9.25 12.10 10.12
CA LEU A 58 9.53 10.69 10.40
C LEU A 58 8.73 9.78 9.44
N VAL A 59 7.43 10.04 9.29
CA VAL A 59 6.55 9.34 8.36
C VAL A 59 7.05 9.49 6.91
N ALA A 60 7.28 10.72 6.48
CA ALA A 60 7.75 10.97 5.12
C ALA A 60 9.10 10.28 4.84
N ASN A 61 10.02 10.30 5.80
CA ASN A 61 11.31 9.62 5.67
C ASN A 61 11.12 8.10 5.57
N LYS A 62 10.22 7.52 6.38
CA LYS A 62 9.95 6.08 6.32
C LYS A 62 9.41 5.65 4.96
N ILE A 63 8.46 6.40 4.40
CA ILE A 63 7.93 6.11 3.06
C ILE A 63 9.02 6.32 1.98
N LYS A 64 9.85 7.36 2.11
CA LYS A 64 10.96 7.64 1.19
C LYS A 64 12.07 6.58 1.23
N GLU A 65 12.29 5.92 2.35
CA GLU A 65 13.25 4.81 2.45
C GLU A 65 12.83 3.64 1.55
N GLU A 66 11.54 3.37 1.48
CA GLU A 66 10.98 2.26 0.71
C GLU A 66 10.71 2.63 -0.75
N MET A 67 10.37 3.88 -1.07
CA MET A 67 10.03 4.36 -2.42
C MET A 67 9.03 3.45 -3.13
N PRO A 68 7.81 3.26 -2.58
CA PRO A 68 6.79 2.41 -3.21
C PRO A 68 6.32 3.00 -4.54
N ASP A 69 5.87 2.16 -5.47
CA ASP A 69 5.22 2.63 -6.70
C ASP A 69 3.87 3.29 -6.41
N LEU A 70 3.21 2.80 -5.36
CA LEU A 70 1.85 3.16 -4.96
C LEU A 70 1.71 3.05 -3.44
N PHE A 71 1.08 4.03 -2.79
CA PHE A 71 0.74 3.88 -1.39
C PHE A 71 -0.57 4.54 -1.01
N GLY A 72 -1.30 3.89 -0.10
CA GLY A 72 -2.50 4.42 0.54
C GLY A 72 -2.20 4.93 1.94
N VAL A 73 -2.79 6.06 2.29
CA VAL A 73 -2.71 6.63 3.63
C VAL A 73 -4.09 6.68 4.25
N GLN A 74 -4.20 6.44 5.56
CA GLN A 74 -5.42 6.58 6.34
C GLN A 74 -5.16 7.60 7.44
N GLU A 75 -6.23 8.15 7.98
CA GLU A 75 -6.18 9.22 8.99
C GLU A 75 -5.47 10.49 8.50
N GLU A 76 -5.49 10.72 7.20
CA GLU A 76 -4.89 11.88 6.58
C GLU A 76 -5.74 13.14 6.86
N THR A 77 -5.34 13.91 7.86
CA THR A 77 -5.92 15.22 8.15
C THR A 77 -5.39 16.29 7.18
N HIS A 78 -5.98 17.50 7.20
CA HIS A 78 -5.47 18.62 6.41
C HIS A 78 -4.00 18.94 6.73
N ALA A 79 -3.57 18.79 7.99
CA ALA A 79 -2.17 19.01 8.37
C ALA A 79 -1.25 17.97 7.73
N TRP A 80 -1.68 16.73 7.64
CA TRP A 80 -0.95 15.68 6.92
C TRP A 80 -0.89 15.96 5.42
N GLU A 81 -2.03 16.32 4.79
CA GLU A 81 -2.06 16.69 3.38
C GLU A 81 -1.12 17.84 3.04
N ASP A 82 -1.18 18.93 3.83
CA ASP A 82 -0.35 20.13 3.65
C ASP A 82 1.15 19.81 3.72
N TYR A 83 1.53 18.76 4.45
CA TYR A 83 2.92 18.33 4.56
C TYR A 83 3.29 17.28 3.49
N LEU A 84 2.54 16.20 3.36
CA LEU A 84 2.91 15.07 2.51
C LEU A 84 2.80 15.37 1.02
N ARG A 85 1.75 16.09 0.59
CA ARG A 85 1.55 16.40 -0.83
C ARG A 85 2.75 17.12 -1.43
N PRO A 86 3.18 18.32 -0.95
CA PRO A 86 4.32 19.01 -1.54
C PRO A 86 5.64 18.26 -1.32
N GLU A 87 5.75 17.43 -0.28
CA GLU A 87 6.94 16.62 -0.07
C GLU A 87 7.07 15.53 -1.12
N PHE A 88 6.00 14.77 -1.42
CA PHE A 88 6.05 13.66 -2.37
C PHE A 88 5.98 14.11 -3.84
N GLU A 89 5.41 15.27 -4.15
CA GLU A 89 5.50 15.89 -5.47
C GLU A 89 6.97 16.06 -5.92
N LYS A 90 7.90 16.38 -5.01
CA LYS A 90 9.35 16.48 -5.30
C LYS A 90 9.97 15.16 -5.75
N TYR A 91 9.35 14.04 -5.38
CA TYR A 91 9.78 12.68 -5.73
C TYR A 91 8.98 12.07 -6.87
N GLY A 92 8.15 12.88 -7.55
CA GLY A 92 7.39 12.44 -8.72
C GLY A 92 6.15 11.63 -8.38
N TYR A 93 5.50 11.92 -7.25
CA TYR A 93 4.19 11.36 -6.93
C TYR A 93 3.08 12.37 -7.20
N GLU A 94 1.96 11.88 -7.69
CA GLU A 94 0.68 12.57 -7.64
C GLU A 94 -0.18 12.01 -6.51
N HIS A 95 -1.09 12.86 -6.01
CA HIS A 95 -1.93 12.58 -4.85
C HIS A 95 -3.40 12.72 -5.19
N VAL A 96 -4.20 11.71 -4.85
CA VAL A 96 -5.65 11.69 -4.96
C VAL A 96 -6.24 11.37 -3.59
N LEU A 97 -7.13 12.21 -3.10
CA LEU A 97 -7.78 12.00 -1.81
C LEU A 97 -9.24 12.41 -1.82
N MET A 98 -9.98 11.91 -0.83
CA MET A 98 -11.32 12.37 -0.50
C MET A 98 -11.49 12.37 1.02
N TYR A 99 -11.84 13.51 1.56
CA TYR A 99 -12.21 13.65 2.97
C TYR A 99 -13.56 13.01 3.24
N ARG A 100 -13.68 12.28 4.35
CA ARG A 100 -14.93 11.61 4.73
C ARG A 100 -16.04 12.55 5.15
N GLY A 101 -15.68 13.77 5.58
CA GLY A 101 -16.61 14.78 6.09
C GLY A 101 -17.07 14.54 7.52
N GLY A 102 -17.70 15.56 8.12
CA GLY A 102 -18.22 15.50 9.47
C GLY A 102 -17.21 15.94 10.54
N SER A 103 -17.44 15.51 11.79
CA SER A 103 -16.47 15.69 12.86
C SER A 103 -15.30 14.72 12.69
N PHE A 104 -14.08 15.14 13.00
CA PHE A 104 -12.87 14.36 12.77
C PHE A 104 -12.66 14.06 11.28
N ASP A 105 -12.64 15.12 10.47
CA ASP A 105 -12.51 15.01 9.03
C ASP A 105 -11.12 14.54 8.64
N GLU A 106 -11.04 13.33 8.12
CA GLU A 106 -9.84 12.66 7.64
C GLU A 106 -10.09 12.09 6.24
N ALA A 107 -9.04 11.95 5.48
CA ALA A 107 -9.08 11.32 4.17
C ALA A 107 -8.47 9.92 4.18
N SER A 108 -8.83 9.15 3.15
CA SER A 108 -8.11 7.94 2.74
C SER A 108 -7.42 8.26 1.42
N GLY A 109 -6.20 8.82 1.50
CA GLY A 109 -5.45 9.31 0.34
C GLY A 109 -4.70 8.21 -0.40
N ILE A 110 -4.38 8.47 -1.67
CA ILE A 110 -3.59 7.60 -2.54
C ILE A 110 -2.50 8.41 -3.20
N PHE A 111 -1.26 7.97 -3.07
CA PHE A 111 -0.12 8.50 -3.82
C PHE A 111 0.34 7.48 -4.85
N TYR A 112 0.65 7.92 -6.06
CA TYR A 112 1.19 7.07 -7.11
C TYR A 112 2.35 7.72 -7.87
N SER A 113 3.35 6.93 -8.22
CA SER A 113 4.53 7.38 -8.97
C SER A 113 4.15 7.73 -10.42
N VAL A 114 4.38 8.98 -10.84
CA VAL A 114 4.13 9.40 -12.22
C VAL A 114 5.16 8.84 -13.21
N ASP A 115 6.32 8.38 -12.73
CA ASP A 115 7.28 7.67 -13.58
C ASP A 115 6.74 6.29 -13.98
N ARG A 116 6.04 5.63 -13.06
CA ARG A 116 5.46 4.30 -13.29
C ARG A 116 4.08 4.36 -13.94
N PHE A 117 3.22 5.30 -13.54
CA PHE A 117 1.81 5.28 -13.90
C PHE A 117 1.35 6.52 -14.67
N SER A 118 0.25 6.32 -15.40
CA SER A 118 -0.60 7.41 -15.92
C SER A 118 -2.01 7.22 -15.39
N LEU A 119 -2.62 8.28 -14.86
CA LEU A 119 -3.99 8.25 -14.35
C LEU A 119 -4.98 8.10 -15.50
N ILE A 120 -5.90 7.14 -15.37
CA ILE A 120 -7.04 6.96 -16.27
C ILE A 120 -8.30 7.53 -15.63
N GLU A 121 -8.55 7.16 -14.38
CA GLU A 121 -9.73 7.57 -13.62
C GLU A 121 -9.38 7.68 -12.13
N SER A 122 -10.03 8.59 -11.43
CA SER A 122 -10.01 8.65 -9.97
C SER A 122 -11.38 9.03 -9.43
N GLY A 123 -11.64 8.65 -8.18
CA GLY A 123 -12.88 9.00 -7.52
C GLY A 123 -12.94 8.48 -6.08
N ALA A 124 -14.10 8.65 -5.49
CA ALA A 124 -14.37 8.15 -4.15
C ALA A 124 -15.86 7.84 -3.98
N PHE A 125 -16.18 7.04 -2.98
CA PHE A 125 -17.55 6.79 -2.55
C PHE A 125 -17.59 6.54 -1.04
N TRP A 126 -18.69 6.98 -0.40
CA TRP A 126 -18.89 6.76 1.02
C TRP A 126 -19.41 5.34 1.25
N LEU A 127 -18.91 4.72 2.34
CA LEU A 127 -19.32 3.39 2.71
C LEU A 127 -20.67 3.42 3.41
N GLY A 128 -21.67 2.79 2.78
CA GLY A 128 -23.02 2.73 3.29
C GLY A 128 -24.06 2.32 2.25
N PRO A 129 -25.28 1.96 2.69
CA PRO A 129 -26.33 1.45 1.80
C PRO A 129 -26.98 2.53 0.94
N SER A 130 -26.83 3.82 1.28
CA SER A 130 -27.45 4.91 0.56
C SER A 130 -26.70 5.24 -0.73
N LEU A 131 -27.42 5.38 -1.84
CA LEU A 131 -26.88 5.90 -3.10
C LEU A 131 -26.55 7.40 -3.04
N GLU A 132 -27.09 8.10 -2.05
CA GLU A 132 -26.88 9.54 -1.80
C GLU A 132 -25.82 9.77 -0.69
N ALA A 133 -25.10 8.71 -0.29
CA ALA A 133 -24.04 8.83 0.69
C ALA A 133 -22.99 9.84 0.21
N GLY A 134 -22.63 10.77 1.07
CA GLY A 134 -21.71 11.86 0.79
C GLY A 134 -20.96 12.29 2.06
N PRO A 135 -20.26 13.44 2.02
CA PRO A 135 -19.47 13.91 3.15
C PRO A 135 -20.25 13.93 4.46
N GLY A 136 -19.72 13.25 5.50
CA GLY A 136 -20.34 13.15 6.81
C GLY A 136 -21.44 12.08 6.92
N TYR A 137 -21.73 11.33 5.85
CA TYR A 137 -22.69 10.24 5.92
C TYR A 137 -22.16 9.10 6.82
N VAL A 138 -22.97 8.70 7.80
CA VAL A 138 -22.69 7.59 8.72
C VAL A 138 -23.68 6.46 8.44
N ALA A 139 -23.19 5.30 8.06
CA ALA A 139 -24.00 4.12 7.73
C ALA A 139 -24.57 3.46 9.00
N THR A 140 -25.45 4.17 9.73
CA THR A 140 -26.05 3.68 10.97
C THR A 140 -26.85 2.41 10.78
N GLU A 141 -27.39 2.16 9.58
CA GLU A 141 -28.09 0.94 9.19
C GLU A 141 -27.15 -0.29 9.19
N TRP A 142 -25.84 -0.06 9.06
CA TRP A 142 -24.80 -1.07 9.19
C TRP A 142 -24.17 -1.11 10.60
N GLY A 143 -24.63 -0.22 11.49
CA GLY A 143 -24.09 -0.06 12.83
C GLY A 143 -22.83 0.81 12.91
N ALA A 144 -22.52 1.56 11.85
CA ALA A 144 -21.39 2.49 11.84
C ALA A 144 -21.55 3.60 12.87
N GLN A 145 -20.43 4.06 13.41
CA GLN A 145 -20.36 5.25 14.27
C GLN A 145 -19.70 6.44 13.55
N TYR A 146 -18.95 6.17 12.50
CA TYR A 146 -18.20 7.18 11.75
C TYR A 146 -18.55 7.14 10.25
N SER A 147 -18.47 8.32 9.62
CA SER A 147 -18.42 8.40 8.17
C SER A 147 -17.14 7.74 7.68
N ARG A 148 -17.24 6.90 6.66
CA ARG A 148 -16.08 6.26 6.05
C ARG A 148 -16.16 6.39 4.53
N VAL A 149 -15.00 6.55 3.90
CA VAL A 149 -14.86 6.77 2.47
C VAL A 149 -13.84 5.79 1.89
N CYS A 150 -14.07 5.36 0.68
CA CYS A 150 -13.08 4.64 -0.12
C CYS A 150 -12.68 5.51 -1.30
N THR A 151 -11.40 5.85 -1.39
CA THR A 151 -10.79 6.53 -2.53
C THR A 151 -10.26 5.49 -3.50
N PHE A 152 -10.34 5.75 -4.81
CA PHE A 152 -9.77 4.85 -5.81
C PHE A 152 -9.11 5.60 -6.97
N VAL A 153 -8.16 4.91 -7.61
CA VAL A 153 -7.57 5.29 -8.89
C VAL A 153 -7.58 4.10 -9.83
N ILE A 154 -7.73 4.37 -11.14
CA ILE A 154 -7.44 3.44 -12.23
C ILE A 154 -6.23 4.00 -12.97
N LEU A 155 -5.18 3.20 -13.06
CA LEU A 155 -3.87 3.60 -13.54
C LEU A 155 -3.45 2.74 -14.73
N LYS A 156 -2.72 3.33 -15.67
CA LYS A 156 -1.98 2.62 -16.71
C LYS A 156 -0.55 2.44 -16.27
N ASP A 157 -0.11 1.21 -16.05
CA ASP A 157 1.29 0.88 -15.81
C ASP A 157 2.11 1.02 -17.10
N LYS A 158 3.04 1.95 -17.14
CA LYS A 158 3.86 2.27 -18.31
C LYS A 158 4.88 1.19 -18.66
N LEU A 159 5.29 0.37 -17.69
CA LEU A 159 6.27 -0.71 -17.90
C LEU A 159 5.64 -1.97 -18.49
N THR A 160 4.40 -2.26 -18.12
CA THR A 160 3.70 -3.47 -18.55
C THR A 160 2.60 -3.21 -19.55
N ASN A 161 2.18 -1.94 -19.71
CA ASN A 161 1.04 -1.52 -20.49
C ASN A 161 -0.30 -2.11 -19.99
N LYS A 162 -0.35 -2.64 -18.76
CA LYS A 162 -1.57 -3.14 -18.11
C LYS A 162 -2.32 -2.01 -17.41
N GLU A 163 -3.60 -2.17 -17.24
CA GLU A 163 -4.43 -1.30 -16.41
C GLU A 163 -4.62 -1.95 -15.05
N ILE A 164 -4.48 -1.19 -13.98
CA ILE A 164 -4.69 -1.62 -12.62
C ILE A 164 -5.57 -0.64 -11.87
N SER A 165 -6.34 -1.13 -10.93
CA SER A 165 -7.08 -0.31 -9.98
C SER A 165 -6.44 -0.37 -8.60
N TYR A 166 -6.54 0.72 -7.85
CA TYR A 166 -6.12 0.72 -6.45
C TYR A 166 -7.17 1.45 -5.63
N TYR A 167 -7.61 0.79 -4.57
CA TYR A 167 -8.61 1.25 -3.63
C TYR A 167 -7.98 1.38 -2.26
N ASN A 168 -8.23 2.48 -1.56
CA ASN A 168 -7.75 2.73 -0.22
C ASN A 168 -8.89 3.17 0.68
N SER A 169 -8.99 2.60 1.88
CA SER A 169 -10.06 2.92 2.81
C SER A 169 -9.64 2.71 4.27
N HIS A 170 -10.30 3.44 5.17
CA HIS A 170 -10.24 3.24 6.61
C HIS A 170 -11.63 2.79 7.08
N PHE A 171 -11.78 1.53 7.54
CA PHE A 171 -13.07 0.98 7.95
C PHE A 171 -13.48 1.48 9.34
N ASP A 172 -14.78 1.37 9.62
CA ASP A 172 -15.30 1.67 10.96
C ASP A 172 -14.84 0.61 11.97
N TYR A 173 -14.46 1.05 13.18
CA TYR A 173 -13.95 0.17 14.24
C TYR A 173 -15.03 -0.36 15.19
N THR A 174 -16.32 -0.03 14.97
CA THR A 174 -17.42 -0.50 15.81
C THR A 174 -17.50 -2.02 15.81
N LYS A 175 -17.47 -2.61 17.00
CA LYS A 175 -17.48 -4.06 17.19
C LYS A 175 -18.88 -4.65 17.08
N ASP A 176 -18.94 -5.95 16.78
CA ASP A 176 -20.16 -6.77 16.80
C ASP A 176 -21.31 -6.25 15.89
N VAL A 177 -20.94 -5.58 14.80
CA VAL A 177 -21.88 -5.06 13.79
C VAL A 177 -21.39 -5.39 12.37
N PRO A 178 -22.30 -5.45 11.38
CA PRO A 178 -21.93 -5.89 10.04
C PRO A 178 -21.22 -4.82 9.19
N VAL A 179 -20.86 -3.66 9.76
CA VAL A 179 -20.35 -2.52 9.00
C VAL A 179 -19.13 -2.85 8.15
N ARG A 180 -18.15 -3.57 8.69
CA ARG A 180 -16.92 -3.91 7.95
C ARG A 180 -17.17 -4.92 6.83
N LYS A 181 -17.97 -5.95 7.10
CA LYS A 181 -18.39 -6.90 6.08
C LYS A 181 -19.13 -6.21 4.92
N ASN A 182 -20.10 -5.37 5.22
CA ASN A 182 -20.86 -4.62 4.23
C ASN A 182 -19.98 -3.64 3.45
N SER A 183 -19.02 -3.00 4.12
CA SER A 183 -18.03 -2.14 3.48
C SER A 183 -17.16 -2.90 2.49
N ALA A 184 -16.67 -4.09 2.89
CA ALA A 184 -15.92 -4.97 2.01
C ALA A 184 -16.73 -5.39 0.78
N GLU A 185 -17.99 -5.82 0.98
CA GLU A 185 -18.91 -6.19 -0.12
C GLU A 185 -19.15 -5.02 -1.07
N GLN A 186 -19.34 -3.79 -0.57
CA GLN A 186 -19.54 -2.60 -1.39
C GLN A 186 -18.30 -2.29 -2.23
N ILE A 187 -17.10 -2.32 -1.65
CA ILE A 187 -15.85 -2.07 -2.39
C ILE A 187 -15.65 -3.12 -3.47
N ILE A 188 -15.83 -4.41 -3.14
CA ILE A 188 -15.72 -5.50 -4.12
C ILE A 188 -16.70 -5.31 -5.28
N ASN A 189 -17.94 -4.91 -4.99
CA ASN A 189 -18.93 -4.65 -6.03
C ASN A 189 -18.52 -3.49 -6.93
N LYS A 190 -17.95 -2.40 -6.36
CA LYS A 190 -17.40 -1.28 -7.14
C LYS A 190 -16.22 -1.69 -8.00
N MET A 191 -15.31 -2.55 -7.50
CA MET A 191 -14.21 -3.10 -8.29
C MET A 191 -14.73 -3.97 -9.44
N LYS A 192 -15.72 -4.81 -9.19
CA LYS A 192 -16.38 -5.62 -10.25
C LYS A 192 -17.07 -4.78 -11.32
N GLU A 193 -17.73 -3.67 -10.93
CA GLU A 193 -18.34 -2.72 -11.87
C GLU A 193 -17.29 -2.09 -12.80
N LYS A 194 -16.11 -1.75 -12.29
CA LYS A 194 -14.99 -1.22 -13.08
C LYS A 194 -14.33 -2.28 -13.94
N ASN A 195 -14.37 -3.55 -13.54
CA ASN A 195 -13.77 -4.69 -14.23
C ASN A 195 -12.28 -4.50 -14.56
N VAL A 196 -11.53 -3.91 -13.64
CA VAL A 196 -10.08 -3.72 -13.70
C VAL A 196 -9.44 -4.44 -12.51
N ILE A 197 -8.48 -5.32 -12.78
CA ILE A 197 -7.71 -6.00 -11.74
C ILE A 197 -6.94 -4.99 -10.89
N GLY A 198 -6.66 -5.32 -9.63
CA GLY A 198 -5.91 -4.38 -8.79
C GLY A 198 -5.90 -4.74 -7.33
N PHE A 199 -5.88 -3.71 -6.49
CA PHE A 199 -5.57 -3.83 -5.08
C PHE A 199 -6.58 -3.09 -4.20
N LEU A 200 -6.74 -3.59 -2.98
CA LEU A 200 -7.38 -2.90 -1.86
C LEU A 200 -6.39 -2.82 -0.72
N SER A 201 -6.16 -1.64 -0.19
CA SER A 201 -5.37 -1.47 1.04
C SER A 201 -6.11 -0.61 2.07
N GLY A 202 -5.61 -0.65 3.29
CA GLY A 202 -6.05 0.24 4.35
C GLY A 202 -6.01 -0.37 5.74
N ASP A 203 -6.32 0.47 6.71
CA ASP A 203 -6.72 0.04 8.04
C ASP A 203 -8.18 -0.44 7.97
N LEU A 204 -8.36 -1.75 7.95
CA LEU A 204 -9.70 -2.35 7.85
C LEU A 204 -10.33 -2.63 9.22
N ASN A 205 -9.61 -2.27 10.29
CA ASN A 205 -10.12 -2.26 11.67
C ASN A 205 -10.69 -3.60 12.15
N PHE A 206 -10.19 -4.72 11.63
CA PHE A 206 -10.59 -6.03 12.10
C PHE A 206 -9.42 -7.02 12.15
N TYR A 207 -9.49 -7.92 13.10
CA TYR A 207 -8.64 -9.10 13.18
C TYR A 207 -9.37 -10.27 12.52
N LYS A 208 -8.73 -10.95 11.58
CA LYS A 208 -9.35 -12.08 10.83
C LYS A 208 -9.89 -13.19 11.74
N GLU A 209 -9.28 -13.38 12.91
CA GLU A 209 -9.69 -14.38 13.90
C GLU A 209 -10.99 -13.99 14.60
N ASN A 210 -11.32 -12.71 14.67
CA ASN A 210 -12.52 -12.19 15.33
C ASN A 210 -13.67 -11.95 14.35
N GLU A 211 -13.36 -11.80 13.05
CA GLU A 211 -14.34 -11.50 12.00
C GLU A 211 -14.14 -12.38 10.76
N GLU A 212 -14.27 -13.69 10.96
CA GLU A 212 -14.11 -14.68 9.90
C GLU A 212 -15.00 -14.41 8.67
N ASP A 213 -16.22 -13.92 8.89
CA ASP A 213 -17.17 -13.60 7.81
C ASP A 213 -16.67 -12.42 6.95
N THR A 214 -16.14 -11.36 7.59
CA THR A 214 -15.55 -10.21 6.88
C THR A 214 -14.32 -10.66 6.10
N TYR A 215 -13.43 -11.39 6.75
CA TYR A 215 -12.22 -11.92 6.10
C TYR A 215 -12.55 -12.86 4.94
N LYS A 216 -13.55 -13.72 5.10
CA LYS A 216 -14.02 -14.61 4.04
C LYS A 216 -14.56 -13.85 2.82
N VAL A 217 -15.36 -12.80 3.03
CA VAL A 217 -15.85 -11.95 1.93
C VAL A 217 -14.69 -11.37 1.14
N LEU A 218 -13.66 -10.87 1.82
CA LEU A 218 -12.46 -10.33 1.17
C LEU A 218 -11.69 -11.43 0.43
N THR A 219 -11.41 -12.57 1.07
CA THR A 219 -10.60 -13.64 0.47
C THR A 219 -11.32 -14.50 -0.56
N ASP A 220 -12.63 -14.40 -0.68
CA ASP A 220 -13.37 -14.96 -1.82
C ASP A 220 -13.03 -14.20 -3.12
N TYR A 221 -12.69 -12.91 -3.06
CA TYR A 221 -12.38 -12.06 -4.22
C TYR A 221 -10.88 -11.69 -4.35
N PHE A 222 -10.15 -11.67 -3.26
CA PHE A 222 -8.75 -11.26 -3.20
C PHE A 222 -7.82 -12.37 -2.70
N ASP A 223 -6.54 -12.22 -3.03
CA ASP A 223 -5.43 -12.88 -2.34
C ASP A 223 -4.88 -11.92 -1.27
N ASP A 224 -4.67 -12.42 -0.05
CA ASP A 224 -4.13 -11.67 1.08
C ASP A 224 -2.60 -11.72 1.05
N SER A 225 -1.94 -10.57 0.91
CA SER A 225 -0.48 -10.48 0.88
C SER A 225 0.18 -10.86 2.21
N TYR A 226 -0.52 -10.65 3.34
CA TYR A 226 -0.03 -11.02 4.66
C TYR A 226 0.32 -12.52 4.80
N LEU A 227 -0.28 -13.38 3.99
CA LEU A 227 0.03 -14.82 3.98
C LEU A 227 1.47 -15.13 3.55
N LYS A 228 2.21 -14.15 3.02
CA LYS A 228 3.68 -14.24 2.78
C LYS A 228 4.50 -13.88 4.01
N ASN A 229 3.88 -13.31 5.05
CA ASN A 229 4.60 -13.00 6.28
C ASN A 229 5.03 -14.29 6.98
N THR A 230 6.29 -14.36 7.38
CA THR A 230 6.86 -15.55 8.05
C THR A 230 6.73 -15.51 9.56
N GLU A 231 6.48 -14.33 10.12
CA GLU A 231 6.38 -14.11 11.57
C GLU A 231 5.08 -13.38 11.89
N PRO A 232 4.14 -14.02 12.64
CA PRO A 232 2.92 -13.35 13.08
C PRO A 232 3.23 -12.05 13.82
N SER A 233 2.53 -10.97 13.48
CA SER A 233 2.72 -9.68 14.13
C SER A 233 1.49 -8.80 13.96
N CYS A 234 1.24 -7.95 14.96
CA CYS A 234 0.27 -6.87 14.86
C CYS A 234 0.78 -5.73 13.95
N THR A 235 -0.14 -4.94 13.45
CA THR A 235 0.17 -3.66 12.80
C THR A 235 -0.18 -2.48 13.72
N PHE A 236 -1.27 -2.54 14.48
CA PHE A 236 -1.59 -1.57 15.52
C PHE A 236 -0.82 -1.86 16.81
N HIS A 237 -0.21 -0.85 17.44
CA HIS A 237 0.59 -1.01 18.64
C HIS A 237 0.47 0.14 19.67
N ASP A 238 -0.38 1.15 19.41
CA ASP A 238 -0.61 2.30 20.30
C ASP A 238 0.70 2.87 20.88
N TYR A 239 1.61 3.29 20.01
CA TYR A 239 2.94 3.81 20.38
C TYR A 239 3.74 2.88 21.31
N GLY A 240 3.63 1.59 21.03
CA GLY A 240 4.36 0.53 21.74
C GLY A 240 3.71 0.04 23.02
N LYS A 241 2.56 0.58 23.44
CA LYS A 241 1.88 0.12 24.65
C LYS A 241 1.36 -1.31 24.51
N GLU A 242 0.99 -1.72 23.30
CA GLU A 242 0.50 -3.08 23.01
C GLU A 242 1.63 -4.05 22.62
N LEU A 243 2.89 -3.61 22.63
CA LEU A 243 4.05 -4.45 22.35
C LEU A 243 4.68 -5.07 23.62
N ASP A 244 4.16 -4.81 24.82
CA ASP A 244 4.66 -5.40 26.05
C ASP A 244 4.45 -6.92 26.03
N GLU A 245 5.54 -7.68 26.26
CA GLU A 245 5.55 -9.15 26.34
C GLU A 245 4.55 -9.72 27.37
N ASN A 246 4.05 -8.88 28.29
CA ASN A 246 3.07 -9.24 29.31
C ASN A 246 1.63 -8.89 28.93
N THR A 247 1.40 -8.15 27.82
CA THR A 247 0.05 -7.91 27.34
C THR A 247 -0.40 -9.06 26.44
N THR A 248 -1.40 -9.79 26.91
CA THR A 248 -2.16 -10.75 26.09
C THR A 248 -3.16 -10.03 25.17
N VAL A 249 -3.00 -8.73 24.99
CA VAL A 249 -3.94 -7.86 24.26
C VAL A 249 -3.39 -7.59 22.87
N GLY A 250 -4.04 -8.13 21.94
CA GLY A 250 -3.77 -8.05 20.51
C GLY A 250 -3.40 -9.43 19.97
N PRO A 251 -4.19 -10.00 19.07
CA PRO A 251 -3.75 -11.13 18.29
C PRO A 251 -2.48 -10.72 17.53
N ASN A 252 -1.53 -11.66 17.36
CA ASN A 252 -0.38 -11.50 16.49
C ASN A 252 -0.84 -11.41 15.01
N SER A 253 -1.74 -10.50 14.72
CA SER A 253 -2.52 -10.39 13.50
C SER A 253 -2.66 -8.92 13.13
N PRO A 254 -2.60 -8.58 11.85
CA PRO A 254 -2.77 -7.20 11.40
C PRO A 254 -4.24 -6.77 11.47
N ILE A 255 -4.44 -5.45 11.48
CA ILE A 255 -5.69 -4.79 11.11
C ILE A 255 -5.52 -3.95 9.84
N ASP A 256 -4.27 -3.74 9.42
CA ASP A 256 -3.91 -3.14 8.13
C ASP A 256 -3.65 -4.24 7.10
N TYR A 257 -4.18 -4.06 5.90
CA TYR A 257 -4.12 -5.08 4.86
C TYR A 257 -3.73 -4.49 3.50
N ILE A 258 -3.08 -5.32 2.69
CA ILE A 258 -2.93 -5.13 1.24
C ILE A 258 -3.44 -6.41 0.57
N PHE A 259 -4.54 -6.29 -0.12
CA PHE A 259 -5.16 -7.36 -0.89
C PHE A 259 -4.94 -7.15 -2.39
N SER A 260 -4.77 -8.22 -3.15
CA SER A 260 -4.70 -8.20 -4.62
C SER A 260 -5.82 -9.02 -5.25
N THR A 261 -6.34 -8.63 -6.41
CA THR A 261 -7.37 -9.41 -7.13
C THR A 261 -6.92 -10.86 -7.29
N LYS A 262 -7.78 -11.77 -6.89
CA LYS A 262 -7.48 -13.20 -6.73
C LYS A 262 -6.97 -13.82 -8.03
N GLY A 263 -5.78 -14.42 -7.93
CA GLY A 263 -5.19 -15.15 -9.05
C GLY A 263 -4.48 -14.28 -10.09
N GLU A 264 -4.57 -12.94 -10.03
CA GLU A 264 -4.02 -12.03 -11.03
C GLU A 264 -2.57 -11.59 -10.73
N PHE A 265 -2.19 -11.65 -9.45
CA PHE A 265 -0.86 -11.26 -8.98
C PHE A 265 -0.23 -12.36 -8.16
N GLU A 266 1.10 -12.42 -8.17
CA GLU A 266 1.89 -13.22 -7.24
C GLU A 266 2.52 -12.28 -6.21
N THR A 267 2.17 -12.43 -4.92
CA THR A 267 2.86 -11.74 -3.85
C THR A 267 4.26 -12.33 -3.70
N LYS A 268 5.29 -11.54 -3.94
CA LYS A 268 6.71 -11.93 -3.82
C LYS A 268 7.21 -11.73 -2.41
N GLU A 269 6.87 -10.61 -1.82
CA GLU A 269 7.31 -10.20 -0.50
C GLU A 269 6.18 -9.48 0.25
N PHE A 270 6.16 -9.62 1.58
CA PHE A 270 5.35 -8.81 2.49
C PHE A 270 6.18 -8.45 3.71
N LYS A 271 6.08 -7.20 4.14
CA LYS A 271 6.78 -6.68 5.32
C LYS A 271 5.85 -5.86 6.20
N ILE A 272 6.03 -6.01 7.50
CA ILE A 272 5.58 -5.02 8.49
C ILE A 272 6.82 -4.19 8.83
N LEU A 273 6.76 -2.89 8.56
CA LEU A 273 7.89 -1.97 8.72
C LEU A 273 8.00 -1.54 10.18
N LYS A 274 8.48 -2.47 11.00
CA LYS A 274 8.63 -2.27 12.45
C LYS A 274 9.75 -1.28 12.74
N GLU A 275 9.48 -0.37 13.66
CA GLU A 275 10.51 0.47 14.25
C GLU A 275 10.96 -0.11 15.59
N THR A 276 12.23 0.05 15.86
CA THR A 276 12.82 -0.30 17.14
C THR A 276 13.26 0.99 17.84
N GLY A 277 12.65 1.31 18.96
CA GLY A 277 13.11 2.43 19.76
C GLY A 277 12.02 3.36 20.26
N PRO A 278 12.36 4.42 20.97
CA PRO A 278 11.38 5.29 21.64
C PRO A 278 10.59 6.21 20.71
N THR A 279 10.87 6.19 19.42
CA THR A 279 10.31 7.13 18.44
C THR A 279 9.50 6.42 17.37
N PHE A 280 8.29 5.98 17.72
CA PHE A 280 7.34 5.53 16.70
C PHE A 280 6.87 6.71 15.83
N TYR A 281 6.78 6.50 14.51
CA TYR A 281 6.27 7.50 13.56
C TYR A 281 4.73 7.59 13.57
N SER A 282 4.04 6.50 13.87
CA SER A 282 2.59 6.37 14.01
C SER A 282 2.28 5.42 15.18
N ASP A 283 1.04 5.24 15.54
CA ASP A 283 0.55 4.17 16.41
C ASP A 283 0.32 2.84 15.67
N HIS A 284 0.52 2.86 14.33
CA HIS A 284 0.57 1.70 13.47
C HIS A 284 1.96 1.49 12.86
N PHE A 285 2.36 0.23 12.67
CA PHE A 285 3.42 -0.11 11.72
C PHE A 285 2.87 -0.10 10.30
N PHE A 286 3.57 0.58 9.40
CA PHE A 286 3.24 0.53 7.98
C PHE A 286 3.50 -0.87 7.42
N ILE A 287 2.77 -1.22 6.38
CA ILE A 287 2.95 -2.49 5.69
C ILE A 287 3.33 -2.26 4.23
N GLU A 288 4.14 -3.14 3.70
CA GLU A 288 4.61 -3.14 2.32
C GLU A 288 4.44 -4.52 1.71
N ALA A 289 4.04 -4.57 0.44
CA ALA A 289 4.02 -5.80 -0.33
C ALA A 289 4.57 -5.57 -1.75
N VAL A 290 5.26 -6.59 -2.28
CA VAL A 290 5.79 -6.61 -3.64
C VAL A 290 5.07 -7.67 -4.44
N PHE A 291 4.62 -7.31 -5.64
CA PHE A 291 3.82 -8.16 -6.50
C PHE A 291 4.37 -8.25 -7.90
N ASP A 292 4.31 -9.46 -8.49
CA ASP A 292 4.45 -9.67 -9.91
C ASP A 292 3.07 -9.89 -10.54
N TYR A 293 2.87 -9.38 -11.77
CA TYR A 293 1.73 -9.78 -12.57
C TYR A 293 1.83 -11.27 -12.94
N LYS A 294 0.77 -12.02 -12.74
CA LYS A 294 0.68 -13.35 -13.33
C LYS A 294 0.42 -13.27 -14.84
N ASN A 295 0.98 -14.21 -15.58
CA ASN A 295 0.85 -14.33 -17.03
C ASN A 295 -0.49 -14.95 -17.42
#